data_350872582bf89c10c9160314ad0754b6
#
_entry.id   350872582bf89c10c9160314ad0754b6
#
_cell.length_a   1.000
_cell.length_b   1.000
_cell.length_c   1.000
_cell.angle_alpha   90.00
_cell.angle_beta   90.00
_cell.angle_gamma   90.00
#
_symmetry.space_group_name_H-M   'P 1'
#
loop_
_entity.id
_entity.type
_entity.pdbx_description
1 polymer ?
#
loop_
_entity_poly.entity_id
_entity_poly.type
_entity_poly.pdbx_seq_one_letter_code
_entity_poly.pdbx_strand_id
1 'polypeptide(L)'
;MHPFSGRVIKNWPIENFMQLASWLTGDKGAAVVLLGTKSDAESLPSLAKMAKSANANSLVGKTSLQEAIAIISQADLYIGNDSGLTHVAARLDIPSLAIFSGVAPIENWAPFGKDVTIIHAPVECAPCSLPSLDYCPNDHKCIGAIDFEYVRSEVLRRLEPCLNRQ
;
A
#
# COMPACT_ATOMS: atom_id res chain seq x y z
N MET A 1 -4.60 -5.21 -0.34
CA MET A 1 -3.97 -3.86 -0.19
C MET A 1 -3.82 -3.52 1.29
N HIS A 2 -2.74 -2.84 1.68
CA HIS A 2 -2.51 -2.39 3.06
C HIS A 2 -2.15 -0.89 3.06
N PRO A 3 -3.15 0.00 3.20
CA PRO A 3 -2.96 1.45 3.09
C PRO A 3 -2.38 2.10 4.36
N PHE A 4 -1.93 1.32 5.32
CA PHE A 4 -1.44 1.79 6.60
C PHE A 4 0.03 1.45 6.83
N SER A 5 0.64 2.15 7.79
CA SER A 5 1.94 1.82 8.35
C SER A 5 1.95 2.18 9.84
N GLY A 6 2.97 1.77 10.58
CA GLY A 6 3.10 2.16 11.99
C GLY A 6 3.30 3.67 12.21
N ARG A 7 3.41 4.47 11.16
CA ARG A 7 3.64 5.93 11.22
C ARG A 7 2.93 6.63 10.06
N VAL A 8 1.97 7.50 10.36
CA VAL A 8 1.15 8.22 9.36
C VAL A 8 2.00 8.96 8.33
N ILE A 9 3.16 9.50 8.73
CA ILE A 9 4.11 10.17 7.82
C ILE A 9 4.64 9.27 6.68
N LYS A 10 4.44 7.95 6.75
CA LYS A 10 4.83 7.00 5.71
C LYS A 10 3.66 6.62 4.79
N ASN A 11 2.45 7.04 5.08
CA ASN A 11 1.27 6.61 4.35
C ASN A 11 1.05 7.45 3.09
N TRP A 12 0.91 6.77 1.96
CA TRP A 12 0.31 7.36 0.77
C TRP A 12 -1.16 7.68 1.05
N PRO A 13 -1.73 8.78 0.51
CA PRO A 13 -3.10 9.18 0.81
C PRO A 13 -4.11 8.06 0.65
N ILE A 14 -4.99 7.90 1.64
CA ILE A 14 -6.01 6.84 1.63
C ILE A 14 -6.96 6.97 0.43
N GLU A 15 -7.22 8.20 0.00
CA GLU A 15 -8.04 8.52 -1.15
C GLU A 15 -7.49 7.87 -2.43
N ASN A 16 -6.17 7.89 -2.59
CA ASN A 16 -5.49 7.27 -3.72
C ASN A 16 -5.61 5.72 -3.68
N PHE A 17 -5.49 5.11 -2.50
CA PHE A 17 -5.75 3.68 -2.33
C PHE A 17 -7.21 3.33 -2.68
N MET A 18 -8.16 4.17 -2.29
CA MET A 18 -9.58 3.93 -2.60
C MET A 18 -9.90 4.14 -4.07
N GLN A 19 -9.28 5.14 -4.70
CA GLN A 19 -9.40 5.33 -6.15
C GLN A 19 -8.81 4.14 -6.92
N LEU A 20 -7.65 3.64 -6.49
CA LEU A 20 -7.02 2.45 -7.06
C LEU A 20 -7.89 1.20 -6.86
N ALA A 21 -8.47 1.03 -5.67
CA ALA A 21 -9.39 -0.06 -5.37
C ALA A 21 -10.63 -0.02 -6.27
N SER A 22 -11.24 1.17 -6.43
CA SER A 22 -12.40 1.36 -7.29
C SER A 22 -12.11 1.03 -8.76
N TRP A 23 -10.95 1.46 -9.27
CA TRP A 23 -10.51 1.11 -10.62
C TRP A 23 -10.26 -0.38 -10.78
N LEU A 24 -9.63 -1.03 -9.80
CA LEU A 24 -9.36 -2.48 -9.83
C LEU A 24 -10.65 -3.29 -9.82
N THR A 25 -11.62 -2.93 -8.99
CA THR A 25 -12.90 -3.66 -8.88
C THR A 25 -13.81 -3.40 -10.09
N GLY A 26 -13.85 -2.17 -10.58
CA GLY A 26 -14.72 -1.76 -11.70
C GLY A 26 -14.16 -2.18 -13.05
N ASP A 27 -12.98 -1.66 -13.40
CA ASP A 27 -12.43 -1.80 -14.75
C ASP A 27 -11.70 -3.13 -14.98
N LYS A 28 -11.18 -3.75 -13.92
CA LYS A 28 -10.40 -4.99 -14.00
C LYS A 28 -11.12 -6.22 -13.44
N GLY A 29 -12.27 -6.04 -12.80
CA GLY A 29 -13.01 -7.13 -12.18
C GLY A 29 -12.25 -7.83 -11.04
N ALA A 30 -11.25 -7.15 -10.46
CA ALA A 30 -10.41 -7.73 -9.42
C ALA A 30 -11.13 -7.75 -8.07
N ALA A 31 -10.92 -8.79 -7.28
CA ALA A 31 -11.34 -8.83 -5.88
C ALA A 31 -10.29 -8.07 -5.04
N VAL A 32 -10.67 -6.92 -4.48
CA VAL A 32 -9.81 -6.12 -3.63
C VAL A 32 -10.11 -6.36 -2.16
N VAL A 33 -9.09 -6.73 -1.38
CA VAL A 33 -9.14 -6.88 0.07
C VAL A 33 -8.25 -5.83 0.73
N LEU A 34 -8.82 -5.09 1.70
CA LEU A 34 -8.08 -4.15 2.53
C LEU A 34 -7.70 -4.82 3.86
N LEU A 35 -6.43 -4.74 4.22
CA LEU A 35 -5.89 -5.25 5.48
C LEU A 35 -5.43 -4.08 6.35
N GLY A 36 -5.43 -4.30 7.65
CA GLY A 36 -4.95 -3.35 8.66
C GLY A 36 -5.31 -3.83 10.05
N THR A 37 -4.75 -3.18 11.05
CA THR A 37 -4.97 -3.47 12.47
C THR A 37 -6.28 -2.88 12.98
N LYS A 38 -6.65 -3.25 14.21
CA LYS A 38 -7.78 -2.62 14.92
C LYS A 38 -7.53 -1.13 15.15
N SER A 39 -6.31 -0.74 15.49
CA SER A 39 -5.92 0.66 15.63
C SER A 39 -6.09 1.45 14.33
N ASP A 40 -5.80 0.83 13.18
CA ASP A 40 -6.04 1.48 11.88
C ASP A 40 -7.52 1.72 11.62
N ALA A 41 -8.39 0.76 11.98
CA ALA A 41 -9.85 0.92 11.88
C ALA A 41 -10.38 2.04 12.78
N GLU A 42 -9.84 2.14 14.01
CA GLU A 42 -10.20 3.19 14.97
C GLU A 42 -9.70 4.58 14.55
N SER A 43 -8.52 4.65 13.91
CA SER A 43 -7.93 5.91 13.43
C SER A 43 -8.66 6.50 12.21
N LEU A 44 -9.36 5.67 11.44
CA LEU A 44 -10.08 6.08 10.23
C LEU A 44 -11.50 5.48 10.18
N PRO A 45 -12.45 5.99 10.96
CA PRO A 45 -13.82 5.46 11.01
C PRO A 45 -14.57 5.51 9.66
N SER A 46 -14.18 6.43 8.77
CA SER A 46 -14.75 6.55 7.42
C SER A 46 -14.32 5.42 6.46
N LEU A 47 -13.29 4.66 6.81
CA LEU A 47 -12.72 3.63 5.94
C LEU A 47 -13.76 2.61 5.45
N ALA A 48 -14.66 2.16 6.32
CA ALA A 48 -15.69 1.18 5.95
C ALA A 48 -16.62 1.72 4.85
N LYS A 49 -16.99 3.00 4.93
CA LYS A 49 -17.79 3.69 3.90
C LYS A 49 -17.00 3.85 2.62
N MET A 50 -15.75 4.26 2.69
CA MET A 50 -14.86 4.43 1.54
C MET A 50 -14.63 3.09 0.81
N ALA A 51 -14.33 2.03 1.56
CA ALA A 51 -14.17 0.69 1.02
C ALA A 51 -15.43 0.19 0.30
N LYS A 52 -16.60 0.40 0.90
CA LYS A 52 -17.89 0.07 0.27
C LYS A 52 -18.10 0.84 -1.04
N SER A 53 -17.80 2.12 -1.06
CA SER A 53 -17.90 2.94 -2.28
C SER A 53 -16.94 2.49 -3.38
N ALA A 54 -15.77 1.97 -3.01
CA ALA A 54 -14.79 1.39 -3.92
C ALA A 54 -15.06 -0.09 -4.26
N ASN A 55 -16.17 -0.67 -3.80
CA ASN A 55 -16.52 -2.10 -3.92
C ASN A 55 -15.40 -3.03 -3.43
N ALA A 56 -14.64 -2.61 -2.42
CA ALA A 56 -13.55 -3.36 -1.81
C ALA A 56 -13.98 -4.04 -0.50
N ASN A 57 -13.45 -5.24 -0.25
CA ASN A 57 -13.70 -5.98 0.98
C ASN A 57 -12.77 -5.49 2.11
N SER A 58 -13.30 -4.78 3.10
CA SER A 58 -12.51 -4.33 4.25
C SER A 58 -12.46 -5.39 5.35
N LEU A 59 -11.27 -5.91 5.58
CA LEU A 59 -10.91 -6.76 6.72
C LEU A 59 -10.05 -6.01 7.76
N VAL A 60 -9.96 -4.70 7.66
CA VAL A 60 -9.22 -3.86 8.60
C VAL A 60 -9.82 -4.00 10.00
N GLY A 61 -8.98 -4.35 10.97
CA GLY A 61 -9.38 -4.63 12.36
C GLY A 61 -10.10 -5.95 12.58
N LYS A 62 -10.20 -6.81 11.56
CA LYS A 62 -10.99 -8.07 11.60
C LYS A 62 -10.13 -9.32 11.49
N THR A 63 -8.82 -9.19 11.31
CA THR A 63 -7.91 -10.32 11.15
C THR A 63 -6.79 -10.27 12.17
N SER A 64 -6.39 -11.43 12.63
CA SER A 64 -5.09 -11.65 13.28
C SER A 64 -3.95 -11.52 12.27
N LEU A 65 -2.71 -11.47 12.75
CA LEU A 65 -1.54 -11.46 11.87
C LEU A 65 -1.46 -12.74 11.02
N GLN A 66 -1.76 -13.90 11.59
CA GLN A 66 -1.75 -15.19 10.89
C GLN A 66 -2.78 -15.23 9.76
N GLU A 67 -3.99 -14.74 10.01
CA GLU A 67 -5.04 -14.65 8.99
C GLU A 67 -4.66 -13.66 7.88
N ALA A 68 -4.07 -12.52 8.24
CA ALA A 68 -3.57 -11.56 7.25
C ALA A 68 -2.47 -12.16 6.36
N ILE A 69 -1.55 -12.94 6.94
CA ILE A 69 -0.51 -13.68 6.20
C ILE A 69 -1.14 -14.71 5.26
N ALA A 70 -2.14 -15.47 5.74
CA ALA A 70 -2.85 -16.44 4.92
C ALA A 70 -3.59 -15.79 3.75
N ILE A 71 -4.21 -14.63 3.96
CA ILE A 71 -4.86 -13.86 2.88
C ILE A 71 -3.82 -13.36 1.87
N ILE A 72 -2.70 -12.81 2.34
CA ILE A 72 -1.63 -12.34 1.46
C ILE A 72 -1.06 -13.47 0.62
N SER A 73 -0.90 -14.66 1.17
CA SER A 73 -0.35 -15.83 0.44
C SER A 73 -1.21 -16.30 -0.73
N GLN A 74 -2.46 -15.87 -0.80
CA GLN A 74 -3.41 -16.19 -1.88
C GLN A 74 -3.60 -15.03 -2.87
N ALA A 75 -2.86 -13.93 -2.69
CA ALA A 75 -3.03 -12.76 -3.53
C ALA A 75 -2.20 -12.86 -4.82
N ASP A 76 -2.75 -12.39 -5.93
CA ASP A 76 -2.02 -12.23 -7.19
C ASP A 76 -1.11 -11.00 -7.17
N LEU A 77 -1.46 -9.99 -6.36
CA LEU A 77 -0.70 -8.77 -6.20
C LEU A 77 -0.92 -8.17 -4.80
N TYR A 78 0.15 -7.76 -4.16
CA TYR A 78 0.12 -6.97 -2.94
C TYR A 78 0.48 -5.51 -3.23
N ILE A 79 -0.27 -4.57 -2.65
CA ILE A 79 -0.01 -3.13 -2.74
C ILE A 79 -0.09 -2.53 -1.33
N GLY A 80 0.96 -1.86 -0.88
CA GLY A 80 0.95 -1.26 0.46
C GLY A 80 2.07 -0.25 0.69
N ASN A 81 1.96 0.46 1.80
CA ASN A 81 3.01 1.36 2.27
C ASN A 81 4.20 0.57 2.85
N ASP A 82 5.31 1.27 3.14
CA ASP A 82 6.43 0.73 3.91
C ASP A 82 5.95 0.28 5.31
N SER A 83 5.71 -1.03 5.43
CA SER A 83 5.10 -1.66 6.61
C SER A 83 5.50 -3.13 6.76
N GLY A 84 5.26 -3.71 7.94
CA GLY A 84 5.54 -5.14 8.18
C GLY A 84 4.86 -6.10 7.21
N LEU A 85 3.60 -5.86 6.82
CA LEU A 85 2.89 -6.72 5.86
C LEU A 85 3.49 -6.65 4.45
N THR A 86 4.13 -5.55 4.08
CA THR A 86 4.85 -5.41 2.81
C THR A 86 6.07 -6.34 2.78
N HIS A 87 6.80 -6.46 3.88
CA HIS A 87 7.89 -7.42 4.01
C HIS A 87 7.39 -8.87 3.99
N VAL A 88 6.24 -9.13 4.61
CA VAL A 88 5.60 -10.45 4.58
C VAL A 88 5.24 -10.84 3.15
N ALA A 89 4.57 -9.97 2.40
CA ALA A 89 4.20 -10.23 1.02
C ALA A 89 5.43 -10.54 0.15
N ALA A 90 6.47 -9.74 0.28
CA ALA A 90 7.74 -9.94 -0.43
C ALA A 90 8.39 -11.30 -0.09
N ARG A 91 8.37 -11.71 1.20
CA ARG A 91 8.94 -12.99 1.65
C ARG A 91 8.12 -14.21 1.24
N LEU A 92 6.85 -14.02 0.96
CA LEU A 92 5.96 -15.04 0.38
C LEU A 92 6.09 -15.13 -1.14
N ASP A 93 7.02 -14.38 -1.74
CA ASP A 93 7.20 -14.26 -3.19
C ASP A 93 5.92 -13.79 -3.93
N ILE A 94 5.04 -13.04 -3.24
CA ILE A 94 3.88 -12.41 -3.85
C ILE A 94 4.35 -11.15 -4.60
N PRO A 95 3.99 -10.97 -5.88
CA PRO A 95 4.24 -9.73 -6.59
C PRO A 95 3.81 -8.53 -5.76
N SER A 96 4.70 -7.58 -5.48
CA SER A 96 4.46 -6.54 -4.49
C SER A 96 4.83 -5.15 -5.02
N LEU A 97 3.93 -4.20 -4.79
CA LEU A 97 4.16 -2.77 -4.95
C LEU A 97 4.27 -2.13 -3.56
N ALA A 98 5.47 -1.67 -3.23
CA ALA A 98 5.80 -1.06 -1.95
C ALA A 98 5.94 0.45 -2.12
N ILE A 99 5.04 1.22 -1.50
CA ILE A 99 5.04 2.69 -1.58
C ILE A 99 5.84 3.24 -0.40
N PHE A 100 6.94 3.94 -0.72
CA PHE A 100 7.88 4.48 0.25
C PHE A 100 7.84 5.99 0.28
N SER A 101 7.74 6.54 1.49
CA SER A 101 7.98 7.96 1.73
C SER A 101 9.49 8.25 1.80
N GLY A 102 9.86 9.53 1.79
CA GLY A 102 11.24 9.97 2.02
C GLY A 102 11.72 9.93 3.47
N VAL A 103 11.01 9.21 4.36
CA VAL A 103 11.34 9.19 5.80
C VAL A 103 12.51 8.28 6.11
N ALA A 104 12.51 7.08 5.54
CA ALA A 104 13.53 6.06 5.81
C ALA A 104 14.40 5.83 4.58
N PRO A 105 15.70 5.51 4.76
CA PRO A 105 16.57 5.13 3.66
C PRO A 105 16.08 3.80 3.06
N ILE A 106 15.77 3.80 1.76
CA ILE A 106 15.24 2.62 1.05
C ILE A 106 16.24 1.47 1.13
N GLU A 107 17.53 1.74 1.05
CA GLU A 107 18.60 0.75 1.08
C GLU A 107 18.55 -0.13 2.34
N ASN A 108 18.05 0.42 3.45
CA ASN A 108 17.98 -0.29 4.73
C ASN A 108 16.62 -0.97 4.97
N TRP A 109 15.57 -0.49 4.28
CA TRP A 109 14.18 -0.89 4.57
C TRP A 109 13.45 -1.47 3.37
N ALA A 110 14.12 -1.64 2.23
CA ALA A 110 13.51 -2.29 1.08
C ALA A 110 13.08 -3.73 1.42
N PRO A 111 11.86 -4.14 1.09
CA PRO A 111 11.43 -5.51 1.27
C PRO A 111 12.28 -6.46 0.41
N PHE A 112 12.72 -7.55 1.01
CA PHE A 112 13.51 -8.57 0.33
C PHE A 112 12.59 -9.65 -0.27
N GLY A 113 12.52 -9.72 -1.60
CA GLY A 113 11.69 -10.67 -2.34
C GLY A 113 12.05 -10.68 -3.83
N LYS A 114 11.54 -11.67 -4.57
CA LYS A 114 11.89 -11.86 -6.00
C LYS A 114 11.21 -10.83 -6.91
N ASP A 115 10.00 -10.40 -6.55
CA ASP A 115 9.16 -9.53 -7.38
C ASP A 115 8.60 -8.37 -6.56
N VAL A 116 9.48 -7.42 -6.22
CA VAL A 116 9.13 -6.22 -5.47
C VAL A 116 9.46 -4.98 -6.29
N THR A 117 8.46 -4.14 -6.51
CA THR A 117 8.67 -2.79 -7.04
C THR A 117 8.51 -1.78 -5.90
N ILE A 118 9.53 -0.96 -5.72
CA ILE A 118 9.47 0.16 -4.79
C ILE A 118 9.08 1.41 -5.57
N ILE A 119 8.01 2.06 -5.11
CA ILE A 119 7.53 3.33 -5.63
C ILE A 119 7.88 4.41 -4.63
N HIS A 120 8.65 5.39 -5.05
CA HIS A 120 9.00 6.56 -4.25
C HIS A 120 9.19 7.78 -5.15
N ALA A 121 9.07 8.97 -4.59
CA ALA A 121 9.45 10.20 -5.29
C ALA A 121 10.85 10.64 -4.82
N PRO A 122 11.77 10.92 -5.75
CA PRO A 122 13.07 11.49 -5.42
C PRO A 122 12.87 12.94 -4.93
N VAL A 123 13.23 13.20 -3.68
CA VAL A 123 13.19 14.54 -3.09
C VAL A 123 14.49 14.81 -2.34
N GLU A 124 14.97 16.04 -2.38
CA GLU A 124 16.25 16.44 -1.78
C GLU A 124 16.33 16.22 -0.26
N CYS A 125 15.18 16.27 0.42
CA CYS A 125 15.11 16.08 1.87
C CYS A 125 15.05 14.61 2.31
N ALA A 126 15.11 13.65 1.41
CA ALA A 126 15.12 12.23 1.74
C ALA A 126 16.57 11.69 1.84
N PRO A 127 16.83 10.78 2.82
CA PRO A 127 15.95 10.36 3.91
C PRO A 127 15.95 11.37 5.07
N CYS A 128 14.76 11.75 5.56
CA CYS A 128 14.67 12.79 6.59
C CYS A 128 14.59 12.26 8.04
N SER A 129 14.25 10.99 8.24
CA SER A 129 14.12 10.33 9.56
C SER A 129 13.16 11.01 10.54
N LEU A 130 12.27 11.88 10.07
CA LEU A 130 11.34 12.65 10.91
C LEU A 130 10.36 11.74 11.64
N PRO A 131 9.98 12.05 12.91
CA PRO A 131 9.10 11.20 13.70
C PRO A 131 7.62 11.31 13.29
N SER A 132 7.15 12.48 12.88
CA SER A 132 5.76 12.71 12.45
C SER A 132 5.65 13.84 11.42
N LEU A 133 4.45 14.00 10.85
CA LEU A 133 4.15 15.06 9.88
C LEU A 133 4.37 16.46 10.43
N ASP A 134 4.09 16.68 11.72
CA ASP A 134 4.20 18.00 12.37
C ASP A 134 5.61 18.59 12.28
N TYR A 135 6.62 17.73 12.12
CA TYR A 135 8.02 18.14 11.96
C TYR A 135 8.46 18.31 10.50
N CYS A 136 7.58 18.06 9.54
CA CYS A 136 7.96 18.14 8.13
C CYS A 136 7.91 19.58 7.60
N PRO A 137 9.05 20.22 7.28
CA PRO A 137 9.07 21.59 6.78
C PRO A 137 8.73 21.70 5.29
N ASN A 138 8.53 20.57 4.59
CA ASN A 138 8.36 20.49 3.15
C ASN A 138 6.96 19.99 2.76
N ASP A 139 5.97 20.20 3.62
CA ASP A 139 4.56 19.84 3.36
C ASP A 139 4.39 18.41 2.81
N HIS A 140 5.17 17.46 3.36
CA HIS A 140 5.13 16.05 3.02
C HIS A 140 5.25 15.74 1.51
N LYS A 141 5.98 16.58 0.77
CA LYS A 141 6.11 16.52 -0.70
C LYS A 141 6.61 15.17 -1.22
N CYS A 142 7.36 14.39 -0.41
CA CYS A 142 7.87 13.08 -0.83
C CYS A 142 6.75 12.07 -1.10
N ILE A 143 5.64 12.12 -0.37
CA ILE A 143 4.46 11.29 -0.61
C ILE A 143 3.53 11.97 -1.63
N GLY A 144 3.33 13.28 -1.51
CA GLY A 144 2.46 14.05 -2.42
C GLY A 144 2.94 14.03 -3.86
N ALA A 145 4.24 13.87 -4.10
CA ALA A 145 4.82 13.76 -5.44
C ALA A 145 4.75 12.35 -6.05
N ILE A 146 4.24 11.35 -5.32
CA ILE A 146 3.97 10.02 -5.89
C ILE A 146 2.69 10.10 -6.72
N ASP A 147 2.88 10.16 -8.03
CA ASP A 147 1.78 10.31 -8.98
C ASP A 147 0.88 9.07 -9.00
N PHE A 148 -0.43 9.27 -8.93
CA PHE A 148 -1.44 8.22 -8.97
C PHE A 148 -1.40 7.42 -10.28
N GLU A 149 -1.25 8.08 -11.42
CA GLU A 149 -1.22 7.43 -12.73
C GLU A 149 0.04 6.55 -12.88
N TYR A 150 1.16 7.00 -12.30
CA TYR A 150 2.36 6.18 -12.26
C TYR A 150 2.12 4.89 -11.43
N VAL A 151 1.54 5.01 -10.22
CA VAL A 151 1.18 3.84 -9.40
C VAL A 151 0.23 2.91 -10.17
N ARG A 152 -0.80 3.48 -10.80
CA ARG A 152 -1.77 2.72 -11.61
C ARG A 152 -1.11 1.97 -12.76
N SER A 153 -0.18 2.58 -13.46
CA SER A 153 0.56 1.96 -14.56
C SER A 153 1.42 0.78 -14.09
N GLU A 154 2.07 0.91 -12.93
CA GLU A 154 2.86 -0.16 -12.33
C GLU A 154 1.97 -1.34 -11.88
N VAL A 155 0.79 -1.04 -11.33
CA VAL A 155 -0.21 -2.07 -11.00
C VAL A 155 -0.65 -2.82 -12.25
N LEU A 156 -0.99 -2.09 -13.32
CA LEU A 156 -1.42 -2.70 -14.59
C LEU A 156 -0.36 -3.65 -15.16
N ARG A 157 0.88 -3.20 -15.22
CA ARG A 157 2.01 -4.00 -15.73
C ARG A 157 2.18 -5.33 -14.98
N ARG A 158 1.84 -5.36 -13.67
CA ARG A 158 1.95 -6.57 -12.86
C ARG A 158 0.72 -7.46 -12.91
N LEU A 159 -0.44 -6.90 -13.23
CA LEU A 159 -1.67 -7.67 -13.39
C LEU A 159 -1.79 -8.33 -14.77
N GLU A 160 -1.16 -7.77 -15.81
CA GLU A 160 -1.24 -8.31 -17.16
C GLU A 160 -0.92 -9.83 -17.26
N PRO A 161 0.12 -10.35 -16.60
CA PRO A 161 0.39 -11.79 -16.60
C PRO A 161 -0.68 -12.63 -15.93
N CYS A 162 -1.42 -12.07 -14.98
CA CYS A 162 -2.49 -12.75 -14.25
C CYS A 162 -3.80 -12.74 -15.05
N LEU A 163 -4.11 -11.62 -15.72
CA LEU A 163 -5.31 -11.47 -16.55
C LEU A 163 -5.29 -12.35 -17.80
N ASN A 164 -4.11 -12.67 -18.32
CA ASN A 164 -3.93 -13.52 -19.50
C ASN A 164 -3.96 -15.04 -19.20
N ARG A 165 -4.17 -15.44 -17.93
CA ARG A 165 -4.26 -16.85 -17.51
C ARG A 165 -5.70 -17.38 -17.42
N GLN A 166 -6.70 -16.56 -17.70
CA GLN A 166 -8.12 -16.92 -17.78
C GLN A 166 -8.50 -17.19 -19.23
#